data_3c9ef676feb3a542a14eab387473e90f
#
_entry.id   3c9ef676feb3a542a14eab387473e90f
#
_cell.length_a   1.000
_cell.length_b   1.000
_cell.length_c   1.000
_cell.angle_alpha   90.00
_cell.angle_beta   90.00
_cell.angle_gamma   90.00
#
_symmetry.space_group_name_H-M   'P 1'
#
loop_
_entity.id
_entity.type
_entity.pdbx_description
1 polymer ?
#
loop_
_entity_poly.entity_id
_entity_poly.type
_entity_poly.pdbx_seq_one_letter_code
_entity_poly.pdbx_strand_id
1 'polypeptide(L)'
;MITREKREWYLEYQINVNRAGLLGDVSSLLGMMGINIGTINGIDQSIRAFIIKSDSEEKIKRFETLLKEIDDISLRVLREPELKDRLAVRHGRYVKQDEHDKKIFRFERDDLGLLVDFMAELFNEEGHKLIGIRGMPRVGKTESIVAGSVSAHKKWLFISSTLIKQTVRSSLIKGEYDKDHVYIIDGAVTARETNPKHQELVKEVMTLPSVKVVEHPDLFVEASDYIMDDFDYIIELRAEENQEIEYEEMKKKTVRSKNNLDFGDTFGGFGDGFGDGFGSL
;
A
#
# COMPACT_ATOMS: atom_id res chain seq x y z
N MET A 1 4.84 -30.04 28.02
CA MET A 1 3.59 -29.73 27.31
C MET A 1 3.98 -29.27 25.92
N ILE A 2 3.67 -30.02 24.87
CA ILE A 2 3.87 -29.61 23.49
C ILE A 2 2.76 -28.59 23.22
N THR A 3 3.07 -27.31 23.22
CA THR A 3 2.15 -26.27 22.76
C THR A 3 1.94 -26.49 21.28
N ARG A 4 0.82 -27.11 20.90
CA ARG A 4 0.40 -27.14 19.49
C ARG A 4 0.26 -25.70 19.02
N GLU A 5 0.95 -25.38 17.92
CA GLU A 5 0.85 -24.07 17.30
C GLU A 5 -0.59 -23.83 16.88
N LYS A 6 -1.21 -22.75 17.37
CA LYS A 6 -2.59 -22.43 17.05
C LYS A 6 -2.64 -21.81 15.68
N ARG A 7 -3.42 -22.42 14.78
CA ARG A 7 -3.69 -21.85 13.45
C ARG A 7 -4.71 -20.73 13.54
N GLU A 8 -4.57 -19.76 12.65
CA GLU A 8 -5.50 -18.65 12.51
C GLU A 8 -6.58 -18.97 11.49
N TRP A 9 -7.78 -18.45 11.76
CA TRP A 9 -8.95 -18.57 10.90
C TRP A 9 -9.63 -17.21 10.77
N TYR A 10 -10.11 -16.90 9.57
CA TYR A 10 -10.97 -15.76 9.31
C TYR A 10 -12.42 -16.20 9.41
N LEU A 11 -13.18 -15.58 10.31
CA LEU A 11 -14.61 -15.76 10.47
C LEU A 11 -15.31 -14.48 10.10
N GLU A 12 -16.29 -14.57 9.19
CA GLU A 12 -17.17 -13.45 8.84
C GLU A 12 -18.61 -13.91 8.88
N TYR A 13 -19.46 -13.15 9.55
CA TYR A 13 -20.90 -13.37 9.54
C TYR A 13 -21.67 -12.07 9.36
N GLN A 14 -22.83 -12.20 8.74
CA GLN A 14 -23.82 -11.13 8.60
C GLN A 14 -24.83 -11.20 9.74
N ILE A 15 -25.19 -10.06 10.30
CA ILE A 15 -26.25 -9.91 11.29
C ILE A 15 -27.58 -9.78 10.57
N ASN A 16 -28.49 -10.73 10.76
CA ASN A 16 -29.85 -10.71 10.23
C ASN A 16 -30.78 -9.95 11.19
N VAL A 17 -30.65 -10.22 12.49
CA VAL A 17 -31.39 -9.57 13.56
C VAL A 17 -30.42 -9.01 14.58
N ASN A 18 -30.29 -7.69 14.63
CA ASN A 18 -29.42 -7.05 15.61
C ASN A 18 -30.12 -6.93 16.97
N ARG A 19 -29.67 -7.72 17.94
CA ARG A 19 -30.15 -7.69 19.31
C ARG A 19 -29.02 -7.47 20.32
N ALA A 20 -29.37 -6.96 21.49
CA ALA A 20 -28.44 -6.83 22.58
C ALA A 20 -27.87 -8.21 22.98
N GLY A 21 -26.55 -8.28 23.18
CA GLY A 21 -25.86 -9.50 23.59
C GLY A 21 -25.42 -10.43 22.44
N LEU A 22 -25.88 -10.24 21.20
CA LEU A 22 -25.56 -11.13 20.07
C LEU A 22 -24.05 -11.39 19.92
N LEU A 23 -23.23 -10.33 19.98
CA LEU A 23 -21.77 -10.47 19.93
C LEU A 23 -21.24 -11.27 21.13
N GLY A 24 -21.82 -11.06 22.32
CA GLY A 24 -21.48 -11.80 23.53
C GLY A 24 -21.77 -13.30 23.39
N ASP A 25 -22.89 -13.65 22.76
CA ASP A 25 -23.28 -15.05 22.54
C ASP A 25 -22.30 -15.76 21.60
N VAL A 26 -21.94 -15.13 20.46
CA VAL A 26 -20.93 -15.68 19.53
C VAL A 26 -19.57 -15.81 20.20
N SER A 27 -19.15 -14.79 20.97
CA SER A 27 -17.87 -14.81 21.69
C SER A 27 -17.86 -15.88 22.77
N SER A 28 -18.97 -16.08 23.49
CA SER A 28 -19.12 -17.13 24.50
C SER A 28 -19.06 -18.52 23.89
N LEU A 29 -19.71 -18.72 22.73
CA LEU A 29 -19.64 -19.98 21.97
C LEU A 29 -18.21 -20.32 21.59
N LEU A 30 -17.44 -19.34 21.04
CA LEU A 30 -16.02 -19.51 20.75
C LEU A 30 -15.23 -19.91 21.99
N GLY A 31 -15.43 -19.21 23.11
CA GLY A 31 -14.77 -19.49 24.37
C GLY A 31 -15.08 -20.89 24.94
N MET A 32 -16.35 -21.32 24.91
CA MET A 32 -16.77 -22.66 25.36
C MET A 32 -16.12 -23.78 24.54
N MET A 33 -15.81 -23.52 23.25
CA MET A 33 -15.12 -24.47 22.39
C MET A 33 -13.59 -24.38 22.48
N GLY A 34 -13.06 -23.50 23.34
CA GLY A 34 -11.62 -23.27 23.48
C GLY A 34 -10.97 -22.64 22.26
N ILE A 35 -11.74 -21.86 21.49
CA ILE A 35 -11.28 -21.08 20.37
C ILE A 35 -10.99 -19.66 20.84
N ASN A 36 -9.78 -19.17 20.64
CA ASN A 36 -9.39 -17.82 21.05
C ASN A 36 -9.75 -16.78 20.00
N ILE A 37 -10.26 -15.64 20.42
CA ILE A 37 -10.41 -14.47 19.57
C ILE A 37 -9.09 -13.72 19.58
N GLY A 38 -8.48 -13.53 18.38
CA GLY A 38 -7.30 -12.69 18.18
C GLY A 38 -7.68 -11.23 18.00
N THR A 39 -8.55 -10.96 17.03
CA THR A 39 -9.05 -9.62 16.72
C THR A 39 -10.49 -9.71 16.24
N ILE A 40 -11.26 -8.66 16.48
CA ILE A 40 -12.65 -8.53 16.02
C ILE A 40 -12.91 -7.11 15.56
N ASN A 41 -13.70 -6.95 14.51
CA ASN A 41 -14.20 -5.65 14.08
C ASN A 41 -15.56 -5.75 13.38
N GLY A 42 -16.28 -4.64 13.30
CA GLY A 42 -17.38 -4.45 12.37
C GLY A 42 -16.85 -3.93 11.05
N ILE A 43 -17.14 -4.62 9.96
CA ILE A 43 -16.75 -4.16 8.62
C ILE A 43 -17.76 -3.13 8.11
N ASP A 44 -19.02 -3.33 8.44
CA ASP A 44 -20.11 -2.37 8.27
C ASP A 44 -21.13 -2.52 9.42
N GLN A 45 -22.31 -1.94 9.28
CA GLN A 45 -23.35 -2.03 10.30
C GLN A 45 -23.84 -3.46 10.53
N SER A 46 -23.82 -4.31 9.50
CA SER A 46 -24.39 -5.65 9.49
C SER A 46 -23.37 -6.78 9.49
N ILE A 47 -22.10 -6.52 9.22
CA ILE A 47 -21.05 -7.53 9.10
C ILE A 47 -20.09 -7.46 10.28
N ARG A 48 -19.77 -8.64 10.85
CA ARG A 48 -18.72 -8.81 11.85
C ARG A 48 -17.68 -9.78 11.36
N ALA A 49 -16.43 -9.39 11.50
CA ALA A 49 -15.29 -10.20 11.12
C ALA A 49 -14.31 -10.40 12.27
N PHE A 50 -13.71 -11.58 12.33
CA PHE A 50 -12.81 -12.00 13.38
C PHE A 50 -11.58 -12.67 12.78
N ILE A 51 -10.45 -12.50 13.44
CA ILE A 51 -9.33 -13.44 13.38
C ILE A 51 -9.39 -14.27 14.65
N ILE A 52 -9.66 -15.57 14.50
CA ILE A 52 -9.74 -16.53 15.60
C ILE A 52 -8.58 -17.53 15.53
N LYS A 53 -8.21 -18.12 16.66
CA LYS A 53 -7.09 -19.07 16.77
C LYS A 53 -7.54 -20.37 17.40
N SER A 54 -7.27 -21.48 16.71
CA SER A 54 -7.60 -22.82 17.18
C SER A 54 -6.41 -23.78 17.03
N ASP A 55 -6.31 -24.73 17.95
CA ASP A 55 -5.37 -25.85 17.90
C ASP A 55 -5.92 -27.08 17.16
N SER A 56 -7.19 -27.01 16.71
CA SER A 56 -7.90 -28.14 16.09
C SER A 56 -8.89 -27.65 15.03
N GLU A 57 -8.77 -28.21 13.84
CA GLU A 57 -9.72 -28.02 12.73
C GLU A 57 -11.11 -28.60 13.05
N GLU A 58 -11.17 -29.68 13.85
CA GLU A 58 -12.43 -30.26 14.27
C GLU A 58 -13.26 -29.31 15.12
N LYS A 59 -12.61 -28.52 16.00
CA LYS A 59 -13.28 -27.48 16.78
C LYS A 59 -13.88 -26.42 15.85
N ILE A 60 -13.17 -26.03 14.80
CA ILE A 60 -13.65 -25.06 13.81
C ILE A 60 -14.86 -25.61 13.06
N LYS A 61 -14.82 -26.86 12.58
CA LYS A 61 -15.96 -27.49 11.89
C LYS A 61 -17.19 -27.61 12.79
N ARG A 62 -16.97 -27.98 14.05
CA ARG A 62 -18.06 -28.05 15.02
C ARG A 62 -18.62 -26.65 15.33
N PHE A 63 -17.77 -25.65 15.49
CA PHE A 63 -18.18 -24.26 15.66
C PHE A 63 -19.00 -23.78 14.47
N GLU A 64 -18.56 -24.07 13.23
CA GLU A 64 -19.28 -23.74 12.00
C GLU A 64 -20.71 -24.32 12.00
N THR A 65 -20.84 -25.58 12.40
CA THR A 65 -22.15 -26.25 12.49
C THR A 65 -23.07 -25.52 13.49
N LEU A 66 -22.56 -25.22 14.68
CA LEU A 66 -23.35 -24.55 15.71
C LEU A 66 -23.68 -23.10 15.34
N LEU A 67 -22.78 -22.41 14.66
CA LEU A 67 -23.01 -21.03 14.22
C LEU A 67 -24.15 -20.95 13.20
N LYS A 68 -24.29 -21.95 12.32
CA LYS A 68 -25.36 -22.04 11.33
C LYS A 68 -26.76 -22.28 11.92
N GLU A 69 -26.84 -22.74 13.17
CA GLU A 69 -28.10 -22.93 13.91
C GLU A 69 -28.60 -21.64 14.57
N ILE A 70 -27.84 -20.55 14.50
CA ILE A 70 -28.24 -19.26 15.07
C ILE A 70 -28.99 -18.44 14.01
N ASP A 71 -30.31 -18.30 14.17
CA ASP A 71 -31.18 -17.59 13.21
C ASP A 71 -30.84 -16.11 13.04
N ASP A 72 -30.29 -15.47 14.07
CA ASP A 72 -29.98 -14.05 14.11
C ASP A 72 -28.80 -13.65 13.18
N ILE A 73 -28.02 -14.63 12.71
CA ILE A 73 -26.85 -14.40 11.88
C ILE A 73 -26.78 -15.36 10.70
N SER A 74 -26.01 -14.99 9.68
CA SER A 74 -25.68 -15.85 8.55
C SER A 74 -24.16 -15.93 8.39
N LEU A 75 -23.59 -17.12 8.51
CA LEU A 75 -22.17 -17.35 8.24
C LEU A 75 -21.88 -17.03 6.76
N ARG A 76 -20.90 -16.14 6.52
CA ARG A 76 -20.46 -15.77 5.18
C ARG A 76 -19.15 -16.47 4.82
N VAL A 77 -18.16 -16.43 5.72
CA VAL A 77 -16.80 -16.98 5.47
C VAL A 77 -16.27 -17.61 6.75
N LEU A 78 -15.68 -18.79 6.61
CA LEU A 78 -14.86 -19.42 7.64
C LEU A 78 -13.74 -20.20 6.95
N ARG A 79 -12.54 -19.64 6.91
CA ARG A 79 -11.37 -20.21 6.25
C ARG A 79 -10.07 -19.68 6.85
N GLU A 80 -8.92 -20.15 6.36
CA GLU A 80 -7.65 -19.53 6.69
C GLU A 80 -7.61 -18.06 6.19
N PRO A 81 -7.04 -17.12 6.98
CA PRO A 81 -7.04 -15.72 6.63
C PRO A 81 -6.01 -15.39 5.54
N GLU A 82 -6.43 -14.66 4.54
CA GLU A 82 -5.57 -13.98 3.58
C GLU A 82 -5.09 -12.63 4.15
N LEU A 83 -4.11 -11.99 3.50
CA LEU A 83 -3.64 -10.66 3.87
C LEU A 83 -4.79 -9.64 3.97
N LYS A 84 -5.65 -9.60 2.95
CA LYS A 84 -6.80 -8.68 2.91
C LYS A 84 -7.77 -8.87 4.06
N ASP A 85 -7.96 -10.10 4.57
CA ASP A 85 -8.86 -10.39 5.69
C ASP A 85 -8.30 -9.84 7.00
N ARG A 86 -6.99 -10.01 7.24
CA ARG A 86 -6.32 -9.46 8.43
C ARG A 86 -6.43 -7.94 8.47
N LEU A 87 -6.23 -7.30 7.32
CA LEU A 87 -6.37 -5.85 7.18
C LEU A 87 -7.82 -5.41 7.33
N ALA A 88 -8.78 -6.15 6.75
CA ALA A 88 -10.19 -5.84 6.91
C ALA A 88 -10.62 -5.85 8.38
N VAL A 89 -10.20 -6.86 9.15
CA VAL A 89 -10.50 -6.91 10.58
C VAL A 89 -9.77 -5.80 11.36
N ARG A 90 -8.51 -5.47 10.98
CA ARG A 90 -7.75 -4.40 11.65
C ARG A 90 -8.39 -3.02 11.46
N HIS A 91 -8.82 -2.71 10.25
CA HIS A 91 -9.31 -1.38 9.88
C HIS A 91 -10.84 -1.24 9.86
N GLY A 92 -11.60 -2.33 9.99
CA GLY A 92 -13.06 -2.29 9.93
C GLY A 92 -13.62 -1.98 8.53
N ARG A 93 -12.86 -2.31 7.47
CA ARG A 93 -13.26 -2.12 6.08
C ARG A 93 -12.50 -3.04 5.13
N TYR A 94 -13.11 -3.42 4.02
CA TYR A 94 -12.48 -4.28 3.04
C TYR A 94 -11.37 -3.58 2.26
N VAL A 95 -10.32 -4.33 1.93
CA VAL A 95 -9.38 -3.95 0.87
C VAL A 95 -10.07 -4.21 -0.47
N LYS A 96 -10.26 -3.17 -1.27
CA LYS A 96 -10.88 -3.27 -2.59
C LYS A 96 -9.88 -3.88 -3.58
N GLN A 97 -10.23 -5.00 -4.18
CA GLN A 97 -9.45 -5.70 -5.19
C GLN A 97 -10.25 -5.73 -6.49
N ASP A 98 -9.59 -5.59 -7.64
CA ASP A 98 -10.24 -5.66 -8.93
C ASP A 98 -10.84 -7.07 -9.17
N GLU A 99 -11.98 -7.13 -9.82
CA GLU A 99 -12.69 -8.40 -10.07
C GLU A 99 -11.99 -9.23 -11.15
N HIS A 100 -11.42 -8.59 -12.16
CA HIS A 100 -10.82 -9.22 -13.33
C HIS A 100 -9.32 -9.45 -13.16
N ASP A 101 -8.60 -8.48 -12.59
CA ASP A 101 -7.17 -8.59 -12.32
C ASP A 101 -6.89 -8.59 -10.82
N LYS A 102 -6.63 -9.78 -10.27
CA LYS A 102 -6.37 -9.99 -8.84
C LYS A 102 -5.07 -9.36 -8.33
N LYS A 103 -4.21 -8.85 -9.21
CA LYS A 103 -3.01 -8.08 -8.84
C LYS A 103 -3.33 -6.62 -8.51
N ILE A 104 -4.51 -6.10 -8.93
CA ILE A 104 -4.90 -4.69 -8.76
C ILE A 104 -5.67 -4.50 -7.46
N PHE A 105 -5.15 -3.62 -6.60
CA PHE A 105 -5.76 -3.21 -5.34
C PHE A 105 -6.06 -1.72 -5.37
N ARG A 106 -7.25 -1.33 -4.90
CA ARG A 106 -7.75 0.06 -4.94
C ARG A 106 -7.86 0.63 -3.54
N PHE A 107 -7.32 1.83 -3.38
CA PHE A 107 -7.38 2.59 -2.13
C PHE A 107 -7.82 4.02 -2.41
N GLU A 108 -8.49 4.60 -1.46
CA GLU A 108 -8.86 6.01 -1.47
C GLU A 108 -7.92 6.80 -0.55
N ARG A 109 -7.81 8.10 -0.82
CA ARG A 109 -6.96 8.97 0.00
C ARG A 109 -7.35 8.97 1.47
N ASP A 110 -8.62 8.80 1.77
CA ASP A 110 -9.13 8.73 3.15
C ASP A 110 -8.76 7.40 3.84
N ASP A 111 -8.29 6.42 3.09
CA ASP A 111 -7.88 5.09 3.56
C ASP A 111 -6.35 4.92 3.64
N LEU A 112 -5.59 6.02 3.75
CA LEU A 112 -4.12 5.96 3.78
C LEU A 112 -3.56 5.03 4.87
N GLY A 113 -4.22 4.93 6.03
CA GLY A 113 -3.81 4.01 7.08
C GLY A 113 -3.87 2.54 6.63
N LEU A 114 -4.96 2.16 5.95
CA LEU A 114 -5.12 0.82 5.36
C LEU A 114 -4.08 0.57 4.26
N LEU A 115 -3.84 1.55 3.39
CA LEU A 115 -2.82 1.46 2.34
C LEU A 115 -1.41 1.29 2.91
N VAL A 116 -1.06 2.07 3.94
CA VAL A 116 0.25 1.99 4.61
C VAL A 116 0.47 0.62 5.22
N ASP A 117 -0.52 0.08 5.93
CA ASP A 117 -0.43 -1.27 6.51
C ASP A 117 -0.38 -2.35 5.42
N PHE A 118 -1.16 -2.20 4.34
CA PHE A 118 -1.09 -3.12 3.19
C PHE A 118 0.32 -3.14 2.57
N MET A 119 0.90 -1.95 2.30
CA MET A 119 2.27 -1.86 1.79
C MET A 119 3.29 -2.44 2.77
N ALA A 120 3.14 -2.18 4.07
CA ALA A 120 4.06 -2.69 5.08
C ALA A 120 4.10 -4.23 5.12
N GLU A 121 2.95 -4.87 4.99
CA GLU A 121 2.88 -6.34 4.90
C GLU A 121 3.57 -6.85 3.62
N LEU A 122 3.34 -6.21 2.45
CA LEU A 122 4.02 -6.56 1.21
C LEU A 122 5.54 -6.35 1.29
N PHE A 123 5.99 -5.28 1.95
CA PHE A 123 7.42 -4.97 2.08
C PHE A 123 8.14 -5.93 3.03
N ASN A 124 7.42 -6.61 3.91
CA ASN A 124 7.94 -7.63 4.81
C ASN A 124 7.97 -9.03 4.19
N GLU A 125 7.36 -9.23 3.02
CA GLU A 125 7.51 -10.48 2.28
C GLU A 125 8.96 -10.65 1.80
N GLU A 126 9.51 -11.87 1.89
CA GLU A 126 10.87 -12.14 1.47
C GLU A 126 11.03 -12.23 -0.05
N GLY A 127 12.21 -11.87 -0.52
CA GLY A 127 12.62 -12.02 -1.91
C GLY A 127 12.35 -10.80 -2.79
N HIS A 128 12.30 -11.04 -4.08
CA HIS A 128 12.00 -10.03 -5.10
C HIS A 128 10.51 -9.70 -5.07
N LYS A 129 10.19 -8.40 -5.03
CA LYS A 129 8.83 -7.89 -5.21
C LYS A 129 8.85 -6.67 -6.11
N LEU A 130 8.02 -6.68 -7.13
CA LEU A 130 7.82 -5.55 -8.02
C LEU A 130 6.39 -5.04 -7.90
N ILE A 131 6.25 -3.83 -7.35
CA ILE A 131 4.97 -3.21 -7.02
C ILE A 131 4.81 -1.94 -7.84
N GLY A 132 3.73 -1.84 -8.61
CA GLY A 132 3.35 -0.62 -9.30
C GLY A 132 2.39 0.21 -8.44
N ILE A 133 2.55 1.53 -8.42
CA ILE A 133 1.57 2.43 -7.81
C ILE A 133 1.07 3.45 -8.81
N ARG A 134 -0.23 3.42 -9.06
CA ARG A 134 -0.98 4.32 -9.93
C ARG A 134 -1.70 5.38 -9.13
N GLY A 135 -1.97 6.51 -9.72
CA GLY A 135 -2.79 7.57 -9.13
C GLY A 135 -2.46 8.92 -9.72
N MET A 136 -3.40 9.84 -9.63
CA MET A 136 -3.23 11.20 -10.11
C MET A 136 -2.08 11.93 -9.37
N PRO A 137 -1.50 12.98 -9.96
CA PRO A 137 -0.50 13.79 -9.27
C PRO A 137 -1.02 14.32 -7.92
N ARG A 138 -0.16 14.32 -6.90
CA ARG A 138 -0.45 14.82 -5.53
C ARG A 138 -1.51 14.03 -4.75
N VAL A 139 -1.84 12.82 -5.17
CA VAL A 139 -2.79 11.96 -4.42
C VAL A 139 -2.16 11.33 -3.17
N GLY A 140 -0.83 11.33 -3.04
CA GLY A 140 -0.13 10.81 -1.87
C GLY A 140 0.67 9.53 -2.12
N LYS A 141 0.99 9.19 -3.39
CA LYS A 141 1.73 7.95 -3.73
C LYS A 141 3.07 7.83 -3.00
N THR A 142 3.95 8.79 -3.22
CA THR A 142 5.31 8.76 -2.64
C THR A 142 5.27 8.77 -1.11
N GLU A 143 4.40 9.58 -0.53
CA GLU A 143 4.19 9.65 0.92
C GLU A 143 3.75 8.30 1.47
N SER A 144 2.85 7.60 0.78
CA SER A 144 2.37 6.27 1.19
C SER A 144 3.48 5.22 1.11
N ILE A 145 4.34 5.25 0.06
CA ILE A 145 5.48 4.33 -0.06
C ILE A 145 6.46 4.53 1.09
N VAL A 146 6.80 5.78 1.40
CA VAL A 146 7.71 6.11 2.51
C VAL A 146 7.10 5.67 3.84
N ALA A 147 5.81 5.98 4.08
CA ALA A 147 5.12 5.59 5.30
C ALA A 147 5.02 4.06 5.44
N GLY A 148 4.73 3.32 4.36
CA GLY A 148 4.75 1.86 4.33
C GLY A 148 6.13 1.29 4.63
N SER A 149 7.19 1.90 4.11
CA SER A 149 8.58 1.49 4.41
C SER A 149 8.91 1.68 5.89
N VAL A 150 8.51 2.82 6.48
CA VAL A 150 8.67 3.08 7.93
C VAL A 150 7.89 2.05 8.76
N SER A 151 6.64 1.78 8.40
CA SER A 151 5.78 0.80 9.09
C SER A 151 6.36 -0.62 9.00
N ALA A 152 7.00 -0.97 7.89
CA ALA A 152 7.70 -2.24 7.68
C ALA A 152 9.09 -2.30 8.34
N HIS A 153 9.55 -1.23 8.99
CA HIS A 153 10.92 -1.09 9.49
C HIS A 153 12.00 -1.28 8.42
N LYS A 154 11.68 -0.93 7.15
CA LYS A 154 12.60 -0.97 6.01
C LYS A 154 13.19 0.41 5.75
N LYS A 155 14.41 0.43 5.21
CA LYS A 155 15.00 1.64 4.63
C LYS A 155 14.40 1.86 3.25
N TRP A 156 14.36 3.11 2.78
CA TRP A 156 13.92 3.42 1.42
C TRP A 156 14.96 4.22 0.68
N LEU A 157 15.01 4.04 -0.63
CA LEU A 157 15.98 4.69 -1.49
C LEU A 157 15.34 5.10 -2.81
N PHE A 158 15.38 6.40 -3.09
CA PHE A 158 14.94 6.91 -4.38
C PHE A 158 16.01 6.68 -5.46
N ILE A 159 15.67 5.91 -6.48
CA ILE A 159 16.46 5.74 -7.69
C ILE A 159 16.16 6.87 -8.67
N SER A 160 14.87 7.24 -8.80
CA SER A 160 14.41 8.42 -9.49
C SER A 160 13.20 9.03 -8.77
N SER A 161 13.06 10.36 -8.81
CA SER A 161 11.93 11.06 -8.18
C SER A 161 11.75 12.46 -8.76
N THR A 162 10.50 12.90 -8.91
CA THR A 162 10.16 14.30 -9.19
C THR A 162 10.07 15.15 -7.93
N LEU A 163 9.77 14.56 -6.77
CA LEU A 163 9.58 15.30 -5.51
C LEU A 163 10.88 15.82 -4.93
N ILE A 164 11.96 15.04 -5.00
CA ILE A 164 13.26 15.39 -4.44
C ILE A 164 14.12 16.01 -5.55
N LYS A 165 13.84 17.26 -5.91
CA LYS A 165 14.60 18.06 -6.89
C LYS A 165 15.03 17.28 -8.14
N GLN A 166 14.12 16.48 -8.68
CA GLN A 166 14.36 15.61 -9.85
C GLN A 166 15.58 14.71 -9.64
N THR A 167 15.61 13.99 -8.50
CA THR A 167 16.68 13.03 -8.24
C THR A 167 16.70 11.96 -9.33
N VAL A 168 17.86 11.81 -9.97
CA VAL A 168 18.17 10.73 -10.91
C VAL A 168 19.52 10.17 -10.50
N ARG A 169 19.51 8.96 -9.97
CA ARG A 169 20.76 8.30 -9.54
C ARG A 169 21.39 7.54 -10.71
N SER A 170 22.71 7.47 -10.68
CA SER A 170 23.49 6.72 -11.66
C SER A 170 24.36 5.61 -11.03
N SER A 171 24.30 5.44 -9.71
CA SER A 171 24.99 4.36 -8.97
C SER A 171 24.45 4.22 -7.56
N LEU A 172 24.65 3.05 -6.97
CA LEU A 172 24.48 2.77 -5.54
C LEU A 172 25.85 2.72 -4.86
N ILE A 173 25.87 3.03 -3.57
CA ILE A 173 27.05 2.80 -2.71
C ILE A 173 26.93 1.44 -2.03
N LYS A 174 28.03 0.88 -1.54
CA LYS A 174 28.10 -0.49 -1.00
C LYS A 174 27.04 -0.82 0.06
N GLY A 175 26.65 0.15 0.90
CA GLY A 175 25.63 -0.06 1.94
C GLY A 175 24.18 0.08 1.46
N GLU A 176 23.96 0.34 0.19
CA GLU A 176 22.62 0.48 -0.42
C GLU A 176 22.18 -0.79 -1.15
N TYR A 177 23.05 -1.80 -1.29
CA TYR A 177 22.74 -3.12 -1.83
C TYR A 177 22.27 -4.04 -0.69
N ASP A 178 21.08 -3.77 -0.15
CA ASP A 178 20.57 -4.51 0.99
C ASP A 178 19.10 -4.92 0.75
N LYS A 179 18.77 -6.17 1.11
CA LYS A 179 17.40 -6.70 1.05
C LYS A 179 16.41 -5.92 1.94
N ASP A 180 16.93 -5.14 2.90
CA ASP A 180 16.12 -4.32 3.80
C ASP A 180 15.80 -2.93 3.23
N HIS A 181 16.17 -2.69 1.96
CA HIS A 181 15.79 -1.47 1.24
C HIS A 181 14.55 -1.68 0.37
N VAL A 182 13.68 -0.67 0.36
CA VAL A 182 12.63 -0.46 -0.62
C VAL A 182 13.16 0.55 -1.65
N TYR A 183 13.34 0.11 -2.89
CA TYR A 183 13.81 0.99 -3.97
C TYR A 183 12.62 1.65 -4.65
N ILE A 184 12.63 2.97 -4.74
CA ILE A 184 11.55 3.78 -5.30
C ILE A 184 11.98 4.34 -6.64
N ILE A 185 11.23 4.01 -7.69
CA ILE A 185 11.49 4.38 -9.08
C ILE A 185 10.29 5.20 -9.58
N ASP A 186 10.54 6.42 -10.00
CA ASP A 186 9.53 7.21 -10.71
C ASP A 186 9.58 6.86 -12.20
N GLY A 187 8.59 6.10 -12.68
CA GLY A 187 8.50 5.65 -14.06
C GLY A 187 8.42 6.80 -15.06
N ALA A 188 7.78 7.92 -14.70
CA ALA A 188 7.70 9.08 -15.54
C ALA A 188 9.05 9.82 -15.69
N VAL A 189 9.89 9.80 -14.65
CA VAL A 189 11.27 10.33 -14.70
C VAL A 189 12.15 9.38 -15.50
N THR A 190 12.14 8.09 -15.17
CA THR A 190 12.95 7.07 -15.84
C THR A 190 12.66 6.98 -17.32
N ALA A 191 11.40 7.09 -17.74
CA ALA A 191 11.01 7.07 -19.16
C ALA A 191 11.57 8.25 -20.00
N ARG A 192 11.95 9.35 -19.34
CA ARG A 192 12.50 10.55 -20.01
C ARG A 192 14.01 10.67 -19.88
N GLU A 193 14.57 9.90 -18.96
CA GLU A 193 15.99 9.98 -18.68
C GLU A 193 16.79 9.28 -19.80
N THR A 194 17.73 10.01 -20.38
CA THR A 194 18.58 9.51 -21.46
C THR A 194 19.98 9.09 -20.99
N ASN A 195 20.29 9.28 -19.71
CA ASN A 195 21.57 8.92 -19.14
C ASN A 195 21.72 7.38 -19.09
N PRO A 196 22.66 6.78 -19.86
CA PRO A 196 22.82 5.33 -19.89
C PRO A 196 23.11 4.73 -18.50
N LYS A 197 23.86 5.44 -17.66
CA LYS A 197 24.20 4.97 -16.31
C LYS A 197 22.97 4.86 -15.41
N HIS A 198 21.99 5.74 -15.58
CA HIS A 198 20.72 5.61 -14.84
C HIS A 198 19.96 4.37 -15.31
N GLN A 199 19.89 4.14 -16.62
CA GLN A 199 19.20 2.97 -17.17
C GLN A 199 19.86 1.66 -16.74
N GLU A 200 21.21 1.62 -16.73
CA GLU A 200 21.97 0.47 -16.20
C GLU A 200 21.67 0.25 -14.71
N LEU A 201 21.66 1.31 -13.91
CA LEU A 201 21.32 1.24 -12.49
C LEU A 201 19.89 0.71 -12.26
N VAL A 202 18.91 1.18 -13.04
CA VAL A 202 17.52 0.66 -12.93
C VAL A 202 17.50 -0.83 -13.23
N LYS A 203 18.16 -1.28 -14.31
CA LYS A 203 18.27 -2.72 -14.63
C LYS A 203 18.93 -3.50 -13.51
N GLU A 204 20.02 -2.99 -12.92
CA GLU A 204 20.70 -3.61 -11.79
C GLU A 204 19.77 -3.73 -10.58
N VAL A 205 19.11 -2.63 -10.18
CA VAL A 205 18.17 -2.62 -9.04
C VAL A 205 17.03 -3.62 -9.24
N MET A 206 16.52 -3.74 -10.46
CA MET A 206 15.43 -4.68 -10.77
C MET A 206 15.82 -6.15 -10.57
N THR A 207 17.10 -6.50 -10.60
CA THR A 207 17.56 -7.89 -10.33
C THR A 207 17.77 -8.19 -8.85
N LEU A 208 17.79 -7.19 -7.96
CA LEU A 208 18.05 -7.40 -6.54
C LEU A 208 16.90 -8.18 -5.86
N PRO A 209 17.19 -9.05 -4.87
CA PRO A 209 16.18 -9.78 -4.11
C PRO A 209 15.57 -8.88 -3.00
N SER A 210 14.92 -7.82 -3.40
CA SER A 210 14.37 -6.77 -2.53
C SER A 210 13.07 -6.23 -3.11
N VAL A 211 12.41 -5.33 -2.40
CA VAL A 211 11.19 -4.66 -2.84
C VAL A 211 11.52 -3.49 -3.75
N LYS A 212 10.86 -3.41 -4.91
CA LYS A 212 10.86 -2.26 -5.81
C LYS A 212 9.44 -1.72 -5.92
N VAL A 213 9.31 -0.42 -5.77
CA VAL A 213 8.03 0.27 -6.00
C VAL A 213 8.22 1.25 -7.17
N VAL A 214 7.44 1.06 -8.21
CA VAL A 214 7.45 1.90 -9.40
C VAL A 214 6.22 2.80 -9.40
N GLU A 215 6.43 4.11 -9.24
CA GLU A 215 5.38 5.09 -9.49
C GLU A 215 5.14 5.23 -10.99
N HIS A 216 3.90 5.35 -11.40
CA HIS A 216 3.52 5.41 -12.82
C HIS A 216 4.01 4.19 -13.63
N PRO A 217 3.64 2.95 -13.24
CA PRO A 217 4.13 1.73 -13.90
C PRO A 217 3.81 1.68 -15.39
N ASP A 218 2.69 2.26 -15.83
CA ASP A 218 2.32 2.31 -17.25
C ASP A 218 3.33 3.11 -18.09
N LEU A 219 3.87 4.21 -17.55
CA LEU A 219 4.91 4.98 -18.24
C LEU A 219 6.26 4.27 -18.18
N PHE A 220 6.50 3.51 -17.13
CA PHE A 220 7.72 2.73 -16.98
C PHE A 220 7.78 1.60 -18.02
N VAL A 221 6.72 0.84 -18.21
CA VAL A 221 6.68 -0.27 -19.19
C VAL A 221 6.73 0.23 -20.64
N GLU A 222 6.16 1.41 -20.96
CA GLU A 222 6.28 2.01 -22.28
C GLU A 222 7.74 2.34 -22.68
N ALA A 223 8.64 2.53 -21.71
CA ALA A 223 10.01 2.97 -21.91
C ALA A 223 11.07 1.93 -21.50
N SER A 224 10.66 0.74 -21.14
CA SER A 224 11.54 -0.33 -20.65
C SER A 224 11.24 -1.67 -21.31
N ASP A 225 12.04 -2.68 -21.00
CA ASP A 225 11.81 -4.07 -21.45
C ASP A 225 10.79 -4.82 -20.58
N TYR A 226 10.20 -4.15 -19.56
CA TYR A 226 9.23 -4.73 -18.63
C TYR A 226 7.81 -4.61 -19.18
N ILE A 227 6.94 -5.52 -18.76
CA ILE A 227 5.50 -5.52 -19.08
C ILE A 227 4.67 -5.48 -17.78
N MET A 228 3.38 -5.16 -17.88
CA MET A 228 2.51 -5.09 -16.69
C MET A 228 2.39 -6.42 -15.96
N ASP A 229 2.55 -7.53 -16.65
CA ASP A 229 2.50 -8.87 -16.04
C ASP A 229 3.71 -9.19 -15.14
N ASP A 230 4.81 -8.47 -15.28
CA ASP A 230 5.99 -8.60 -14.41
C ASP A 230 5.74 -8.04 -13.00
N PHE A 231 4.73 -7.22 -12.83
CA PHE A 231 4.36 -6.68 -11.52
C PHE A 231 3.62 -7.74 -10.69
N ASP A 232 4.06 -7.94 -9.44
CA ASP A 232 3.38 -8.79 -8.47
C ASP A 232 2.08 -8.14 -7.99
N TYR A 233 2.11 -6.81 -7.79
CA TYR A 233 0.98 -6.03 -7.31
C TYR A 233 0.90 -4.68 -8.02
N ILE A 234 -0.32 -4.23 -8.29
CA ILE A 234 -0.63 -2.88 -8.75
C ILE A 234 -1.54 -2.21 -7.74
N ILE A 235 -1.11 -1.09 -7.20
CA ILE A 235 -1.87 -0.28 -6.26
C ILE A 235 -2.42 0.92 -6.99
N GLU A 236 -3.74 1.09 -6.98
CA GLU A 236 -4.43 2.29 -7.48
C GLU A 236 -4.84 3.17 -6.31
N LEU A 237 -4.21 4.33 -6.19
CA LEU A 237 -4.56 5.34 -5.19
C LEU A 237 -5.39 6.45 -5.84
N ARG A 238 -6.61 6.63 -5.37
CA ARG A 238 -7.61 7.57 -5.88
C ARG A 238 -7.90 8.65 -4.84
N ALA A 239 -8.26 9.85 -5.29
CA ALA A 239 -8.75 10.89 -4.39
C ALA A 239 -10.17 10.58 -3.91
N GLU A 240 -11.01 10.00 -4.80
CA GLU A 240 -12.40 9.62 -4.56
C GLU A 240 -12.68 8.26 -5.22
N GLU A 241 -13.69 7.53 -4.74
CA GLU A 241 -14.02 6.16 -5.16
C GLU A 241 -14.17 6.00 -6.68
N ASN A 242 -14.88 6.94 -7.31
CA ASN A 242 -15.22 6.89 -8.73
C ASN A 242 -14.22 7.62 -9.64
N GLN A 243 -13.07 8.05 -9.10
CA GLN A 243 -12.06 8.74 -9.89
C GLN A 243 -11.42 7.80 -10.89
N GLU A 244 -11.51 8.14 -12.18
CA GLU A 244 -10.74 7.48 -13.23
C GLU A 244 -9.29 7.99 -13.22
N ILE A 245 -8.33 7.08 -13.45
CA ILE A 245 -6.92 7.43 -13.56
C ILE A 245 -6.63 7.63 -15.05
N GLU A 246 -6.65 8.89 -15.49
CA GLU A 246 -6.39 9.23 -16.88
C GLU A 246 -4.90 9.42 -17.17
N TYR A 247 -4.27 8.41 -17.76
CA TYR A 247 -2.84 8.45 -18.14
C TYR A 247 -2.54 9.48 -19.22
N GLU A 248 -3.47 9.75 -20.15
CA GLU A 248 -3.33 10.78 -21.17
C GLU A 248 -3.26 12.20 -20.59
N GLU A 249 -4.01 12.51 -19.54
CA GLU A 249 -3.90 13.77 -18.81
C GLU A 249 -2.56 13.88 -18.09
N MET A 250 -2.04 12.78 -17.53
CA MET A 250 -0.72 12.76 -16.92
C MET A 250 0.38 13.03 -17.95
N LYS A 251 0.31 12.42 -19.14
CA LYS A 251 1.22 12.70 -20.26
C LYS A 251 1.18 14.18 -20.66
N LYS A 252 -0.02 14.78 -20.79
CA LYS A 252 -0.21 16.20 -21.16
C LYS A 252 0.29 17.16 -20.07
N LYS A 253 0.01 16.92 -18.79
CA LYS A 253 0.48 17.76 -17.67
C LYS A 253 2.00 17.71 -17.52
N THR A 254 2.58 16.57 -17.81
CA THR A 254 4.04 16.38 -17.81
C THR A 254 4.75 17.10 -18.96
N VAL A 255 4.12 17.21 -20.12
CA VAL A 255 4.61 18.01 -21.27
C VAL A 255 4.48 19.51 -21.00
N ARG A 256 3.38 19.97 -20.38
CA ARG A 256 3.19 21.38 -20.01
C ARG A 256 4.17 21.87 -18.95
N SER A 257 4.60 21.01 -18.02
CA SER A 257 5.65 21.32 -17.05
C SER A 257 7.01 21.56 -17.72
N LYS A 258 7.32 20.91 -18.86
CA LYS A 258 8.54 21.19 -19.65
C LYS A 258 8.52 22.56 -20.30
N ASN A 259 7.36 22.98 -20.81
CA ASN A 259 7.25 24.27 -21.53
C ASN A 259 7.20 25.49 -20.58
N ASN A 260 6.95 25.28 -19.28
CA ASN A 260 6.98 26.34 -18.26
C ASN A 260 8.32 26.43 -17.50
N LEU A 261 9.31 25.61 -17.86
CA LEU A 261 10.68 25.67 -17.34
C LEU A 261 11.64 26.45 -18.25
N ASP A 262 11.11 27.15 -19.24
CA ASP A 262 11.85 28.20 -19.90
C ASP A 262 11.92 29.37 -18.91
N PHE A 263 12.96 29.38 -18.11
CA PHE A 263 13.31 30.41 -17.17
C PHE A 263 13.68 31.67 -17.96
N GLY A 264 12.68 32.51 -18.20
CA GLY A 264 12.94 33.92 -18.43
C GLY A 264 13.65 34.50 -17.21
N ASP A 265 14.84 34.98 -17.44
CA ASP A 265 15.67 35.76 -16.52
C ASP A 265 14.83 36.71 -15.67
N THR A 266 14.74 36.47 -14.37
CA THR A 266 14.36 37.49 -13.40
C THR A 266 15.23 37.34 -12.14
N PHE A 267 16.54 37.40 -12.33
CA PHE A 267 17.48 37.86 -11.31
C PHE A 267 17.93 39.26 -11.70
N GLY A 268 17.04 40.22 -11.49
CA GLY A 268 17.30 41.64 -11.62
C GLY A 268 16.89 42.34 -10.34
N GLY A 269 17.85 42.74 -9.55
CA GLY A 269 17.70 43.88 -8.64
C GLY A 269 17.45 43.57 -7.17
N PHE A 270 18.41 43.13 -6.43
CA PHE A 270 18.65 43.58 -5.07
C PHE A 270 19.84 44.53 -5.11
N GLY A 271 19.56 45.78 -5.47
CA GLY A 271 20.46 46.91 -5.36
C GLY A 271 20.38 47.50 -3.96
N ASP A 272 21.52 47.72 -3.43
CA ASP A 272 21.98 48.49 -2.31
C ASP A 272 21.00 49.52 -1.70
N GLY A 273 20.80 49.41 -0.42
CA GLY A 273 20.06 50.41 0.38
C GLY A 273 20.37 50.27 1.88
N PHE A 274 21.66 50.16 2.22
CA PHE A 274 22.09 50.47 3.58
C PHE A 274 22.49 51.92 3.60
N GLY A 275 21.57 52.76 4.04
CA GLY A 275 21.76 54.19 4.33
C GLY A 275 21.80 54.41 5.85
N ASP A 276 22.94 54.87 6.30
CA ASP A 276 23.24 55.31 7.65
C ASP A 276 22.17 56.21 8.28
N GLY A 277 21.86 56.02 9.54
CA GLY A 277 20.99 56.85 10.33
C GLY A 277 21.21 56.70 11.82
N PHE A 278 22.44 56.93 12.29
CA PHE A 278 22.69 57.27 13.70
C PHE A 278 22.37 58.74 13.91
N GLY A 279 21.41 59.05 14.76
CA GLY A 279 21.05 60.39 15.15
C GLY A 279 20.36 60.38 16.53
N SER A 280 21.19 60.63 17.51
CA SER A 280 20.96 61.17 18.86
C SER A 280 19.56 61.67 19.20
N LEU A 281 18.98 61.19 20.25
CA LEU A 281 18.66 61.84 21.54
C LEU A 281 17.98 60.82 22.45
#